data_7d59c90d079652b5905003f5ff306c9a
#
_entry.id   7d59c90d079652b5905003f5ff306c9a
#
_cell.length_a   1.000
_cell.length_b   1.000
_cell.length_c   1.000
_cell.angle_alpha   90.00
_cell.angle_beta   90.00
_cell.angle_gamma   90.00
#
_symmetry.space_group_name_H-M   'P 1'
#
loop_
_entity.id
_entity.type
_entity.pdbx_description
1 polymer ?
#
loop_
_entity_poly.entity_id
_entity_poly.type
_entity_poly.pdbx_seq_one_letter_code
_entity_poly.pdbx_strand_id
1 'polypeptide(L)'
;MKKIVFAVLLIVLIGCGTKKQIPDVSKVQVTLSTQHFEQDFFAMDTTQIDTSIQQLFNKYPVFMVDFLQNILASNPQPDSIMQNVKLFTSAYHNVYIASQQTFGNFNDVENEIKQGFKFVKHYFPNYKLPTQLVTYIGPWDAMFMLSNNANGSGIMRDENILGIGLQLSMGSNFPVYQDGAIQALYPAFISKKFDKKYIASNALNVIIDDLYNARTLGKPLVEQMIEAGKRLYLLDAFLPNTPDSIKTGYTQAQLNGCIKNETNIWNFFITNDLLFVNEPTIIKDYMTEAPNTPALGNESPGFIGKFVGWQIVKKWMQKNEKKSLNDLLNTSSKEIFETSKYKP
;
A
#
# COMPACT_ATOMS: atom_id res chain seq x y z
N MET A 1 -0.13 32.86 68.38
CA MET A 1 -0.51 33.05 66.97
C MET A 1 0.24 32.00 66.14
N LYS A 2 -0.42 30.88 65.81
CA LYS A 2 0.18 29.80 65.04
C LYS A 2 -0.14 30.02 63.54
N LYS A 3 0.86 30.20 62.69
CA LYS A 3 0.71 30.29 61.25
C LYS A 3 0.70 28.89 60.68
N ILE A 4 -0.46 28.49 60.14
CA ILE A 4 -0.64 27.22 59.39
C ILE A 4 -0.22 27.52 57.94
N VAL A 5 0.87 26.89 57.49
CA VAL A 5 1.30 26.91 56.08
C VAL A 5 0.61 25.78 55.34
N PHE A 6 -0.31 26.11 54.44
CA PHE A 6 -0.99 25.16 53.57
C PHE A 6 -0.07 24.89 52.36
N ALA A 7 0.58 23.74 52.33
CA ALA A 7 1.34 23.27 51.17
C ALA A 7 0.36 22.65 50.16
N VAL A 8 0.07 23.36 49.07
CA VAL A 8 -0.71 22.82 47.95
C VAL A 8 0.24 21.94 47.10
N LEU A 9 0.04 20.63 47.20
CA LEU A 9 0.75 19.64 46.39
C LEU A 9 0.13 19.62 44.96
N LEU A 10 0.80 20.26 44.02
CA LEU A 10 0.40 20.28 42.61
C LEU A 10 0.77 18.91 42.00
N ILE A 11 -0.17 17.98 41.92
CA ILE A 11 0.01 16.71 41.19
C ILE A 11 -0.08 17.02 39.69
N VAL A 12 1.07 17.19 39.06
CA VAL A 12 1.18 17.22 37.58
C VAL A 12 0.98 15.80 37.09
N LEU A 13 -0.23 15.50 36.60
CA LEU A 13 -0.51 14.27 35.86
C LEU A 13 0.21 14.41 34.50
N ILE A 14 1.45 13.96 34.44
CA ILE A 14 2.15 13.72 33.18
C ILE A 14 1.47 12.50 32.54
N GLY A 15 0.52 12.75 31.66
CA GLY A 15 -0.05 11.75 30.77
C GLY A 15 1.05 11.30 29.78
N CYS A 16 1.94 10.43 30.22
CA CYS A 16 2.88 9.73 29.36
C CYS A 16 2.09 8.73 28.51
N GLY A 17 1.56 9.17 27.36
CA GLY A 17 1.25 8.25 26.28
C GLY A 17 2.55 7.56 25.89
N THR A 18 2.75 6.31 26.30
CA THR A 18 3.91 5.51 25.90
C THR A 18 3.90 5.36 24.40
N LYS A 19 4.73 6.15 23.69
CA LYS A 19 5.00 5.91 22.28
C LYS A 19 5.52 4.47 22.19
N LYS A 20 4.84 3.62 21.44
CA LYS A 20 5.27 2.24 21.21
C LYS A 20 6.72 2.31 20.69
N GLN A 21 7.64 1.70 21.44
CA GLN A 21 9.05 1.72 21.08
C GLN A 21 9.23 0.94 19.78
N ILE A 22 9.82 1.57 18.75
CA ILE A 22 10.15 0.89 17.50
C ILE A 22 11.22 -0.16 17.81
N PRO A 23 11.00 -1.44 17.42
CA PRO A 23 12.01 -2.48 17.66
C PRO A 23 13.31 -2.19 16.94
N ASP A 24 14.43 -2.53 17.56
CA ASP A 24 15.72 -2.54 16.89
C ASP A 24 15.83 -3.77 15.97
N VAL A 25 15.78 -3.55 14.65
CA VAL A 25 15.92 -4.57 13.62
C VAL A 25 17.30 -4.53 12.92
N SER A 26 18.27 -3.83 13.48
CA SER A 26 19.62 -3.68 12.88
C SER A 26 20.30 -5.01 12.62
N LYS A 27 20.09 -6.00 13.50
CA LYS A 27 20.65 -7.34 13.41
C LYS A 27 19.83 -8.32 12.56
N VAL A 28 18.63 -7.93 12.12
CA VAL A 28 17.78 -8.78 11.28
C VAL A 28 18.34 -8.81 9.87
N GLN A 29 18.70 -10.00 9.39
CA GLN A 29 19.25 -10.19 8.05
C GLN A 29 18.12 -10.43 7.05
N VAL A 30 18.15 -9.68 5.95
CA VAL A 30 17.23 -9.79 4.81
C VAL A 30 18.07 -9.70 3.53
N THR A 31 17.90 -10.68 2.67
CA THR A 31 18.45 -10.65 1.31
C THR A 31 17.45 -10.01 0.39
N LEU A 32 17.84 -8.97 -0.31
CA LEU A 32 17.04 -8.32 -1.34
C LEU A 32 18.00 -7.69 -2.34
N SER A 33 17.75 -7.88 -3.64
CA SER A 33 18.50 -7.27 -4.73
C SER A 33 17.56 -6.85 -5.85
N THR A 34 17.87 -5.72 -6.50
CA THR A 34 17.08 -5.20 -7.62
C THR A 34 17.66 -5.68 -8.95
N GLN A 35 16.81 -6.14 -9.83
CA GLN A 35 17.07 -6.42 -11.23
C GLN A 35 16.27 -5.43 -12.09
N HIS A 36 16.95 -4.75 -12.99
CA HIS A 36 16.35 -3.73 -13.86
C HIS A 36 15.93 -4.36 -15.19
N PHE A 37 14.83 -5.10 -15.17
CA PHE A 37 14.31 -5.77 -16.36
C PHE A 37 13.99 -4.78 -17.48
N GLU A 38 13.46 -3.60 -17.16
CA GLU A 38 13.16 -2.56 -18.14
C GLU A 38 14.41 -2.12 -18.91
N GLN A 39 15.58 -2.09 -18.28
CA GLN A 39 16.81 -1.70 -18.96
C GLN A 39 17.22 -2.75 -19.99
N ASP A 40 17.22 -4.01 -19.61
CA ASP A 40 17.56 -5.11 -20.53
C ASP A 40 16.50 -5.25 -21.63
N PHE A 41 15.23 -5.09 -21.29
CA PHE A 41 14.12 -5.20 -22.24
C PHE A 41 14.16 -4.11 -23.32
N PHE A 42 14.38 -2.85 -22.94
CA PHE A 42 14.45 -1.75 -23.90
C PHE A 42 15.79 -1.64 -24.61
N ALA A 43 16.82 -2.38 -24.16
CA ALA A 43 18.11 -2.50 -24.85
C ALA A 43 18.14 -3.63 -25.89
N MET A 44 17.04 -4.38 -26.06
CA MET A 44 16.96 -5.48 -27.04
C MET A 44 17.25 -5.01 -28.46
N ASP A 45 17.97 -5.84 -29.23
CA ASP A 45 18.05 -5.70 -30.69
C ASP A 45 16.75 -6.20 -31.33
N THR A 46 15.89 -5.25 -31.73
CA THR A 46 14.61 -5.57 -32.37
C THR A 46 14.74 -6.11 -33.82
N THR A 47 15.94 -6.07 -34.39
CA THR A 47 16.23 -6.71 -35.70
C THR A 47 16.48 -8.20 -35.54
N GLN A 48 16.94 -8.64 -34.33
CA GLN A 48 17.14 -10.03 -33.95
C GLN A 48 16.28 -10.40 -32.75
N ILE A 49 14.98 -10.10 -32.84
CA ILE A 49 14.06 -10.12 -31.69
C ILE A 49 13.95 -11.50 -31.04
N ASP A 50 13.94 -12.56 -31.82
CA ASP A 50 13.87 -13.94 -31.32
C ASP A 50 15.04 -14.27 -30.40
N THR A 51 16.26 -13.97 -30.86
CA THR A 51 17.49 -14.13 -30.07
C THR A 51 17.46 -13.29 -28.79
N SER A 52 17.01 -12.05 -28.90
CA SER A 52 16.91 -11.12 -27.77
C SER A 52 15.89 -11.58 -26.73
N ILE A 53 14.74 -12.07 -27.15
CA ILE A 53 13.72 -12.66 -26.25
C ILE A 53 14.30 -13.89 -25.55
N GLN A 54 15.02 -14.76 -26.25
CA GLN A 54 15.64 -15.94 -25.65
C GLN A 54 16.72 -15.57 -24.60
N GLN A 55 17.47 -14.50 -24.83
CA GLN A 55 18.44 -13.98 -23.84
C GLN A 55 17.72 -13.47 -22.57
N LEU A 56 16.59 -12.78 -22.72
CA LEU A 56 15.77 -12.35 -21.59
C LEU A 56 15.17 -13.52 -20.81
N PHE A 57 14.70 -14.57 -21.50
CA PHE A 57 14.25 -15.79 -20.84
C PHE A 57 15.38 -16.45 -20.01
N ASN A 58 16.60 -16.48 -20.53
CA ASN A 58 17.72 -17.03 -19.81
C ASN A 58 18.10 -16.21 -18.57
N LYS A 59 17.95 -14.87 -18.63
CA LYS A 59 18.26 -13.95 -17.53
C LYS A 59 17.13 -13.85 -16.49
N TYR A 60 15.88 -13.89 -16.94
CA TYR A 60 14.65 -13.70 -16.14
C TYR A 60 13.63 -14.83 -16.35
N PRO A 61 14.00 -16.11 -16.06
CA PRO A 61 13.19 -17.25 -16.51
C PRO A 61 11.75 -17.27 -15.98
N VAL A 62 11.54 -16.85 -14.75
CA VAL A 62 10.20 -16.77 -14.14
C VAL A 62 9.50 -15.47 -14.55
N PHE A 63 10.15 -14.33 -14.37
CA PHE A 63 9.53 -13.03 -14.62
C PHE A 63 9.16 -12.82 -16.08
N MET A 64 9.98 -13.34 -17.03
CA MET A 64 9.68 -13.20 -18.47
C MET A 64 8.38 -13.88 -18.88
N VAL A 65 8.05 -15.02 -18.27
CA VAL A 65 6.76 -15.70 -18.48
C VAL A 65 5.61 -14.80 -18.03
N ASP A 66 5.68 -14.29 -16.79
CA ASP A 66 4.66 -13.38 -16.26
C ASP A 66 4.55 -12.09 -17.07
N PHE A 67 5.69 -11.55 -17.50
CA PHE A 67 5.71 -10.33 -18.30
C PHE A 67 4.98 -10.51 -19.63
N LEU A 68 5.25 -11.59 -20.35
CA LEU A 68 4.61 -11.85 -21.64
C LEU A 68 3.15 -12.24 -21.52
N GLN A 69 2.81 -13.12 -20.57
CA GLN A 69 1.47 -13.69 -20.46
C GLN A 69 0.51 -12.80 -19.68
N ASN A 70 0.97 -12.24 -18.55
CA ASN A 70 0.10 -11.52 -17.62
C ASN A 70 0.21 -10.01 -17.78
N ILE A 71 1.41 -9.46 -18.02
CA ILE A 71 1.62 -8.01 -18.12
C ILE A 71 1.34 -7.53 -19.54
N LEU A 72 1.96 -8.14 -20.56
CA LEU A 72 1.70 -7.80 -21.97
C LEU A 72 0.47 -8.49 -22.55
N ALA A 73 -0.11 -9.45 -21.83
CA ALA A 73 -1.24 -10.27 -22.28
C ALA A 73 -1.08 -10.80 -23.71
N SER A 74 0.14 -11.23 -24.06
CA SER A 74 0.49 -11.67 -25.41
C SER A 74 -0.15 -13.02 -25.73
N ASN A 75 -0.66 -13.16 -26.96
CA ASN A 75 -1.02 -14.47 -27.46
C ASN A 75 0.25 -15.39 -27.44
N PRO A 76 0.16 -16.64 -26.96
CA PRO A 76 1.33 -17.53 -26.79
C PRO A 76 2.00 -17.98 -28.09
N GLN A 77 1.45 -17.63 -29.26
CA GLN A 77 2.09 -17.93 -30.54
C GLN A 77 3.38 -17.11 -30.72
N PRO A 78 4.51 -17.70 -31.13
CA PRO A 78 5.80 -17.02 -31.23
C PRO A 78 5.75 -15.72 -32.05
N ASP A 79 5.13 -15.76 -33.23
CA ASP A 79 5.00 -14.58 -34.10
C ASP A 79 4.22 -13.44 -33.42
N SER A 80 3.16 -13.78 -32.67
CA SER A 80 2.37 -12.81 -31.91
C SER A 80 3.16 -12.19 -30.76
N ILE A 81 3.96 -12.99 -30.07
CA ILE A 81 4.86 -12.49 -29.01
C ILE A 81 5.87 -11.50 -29.60
N MET A 82 6.54 -11.88 -30.69
CA MET A 82 7.55 -11.03 -31.35
C MET A 82 6.93 -9.72 -31.82
N GLN A 83 5.74 -9.76 -32.41
CA GLN A 83 5.02 -8.57 -32.85
C GLN A 83 4.64 -7.66 -31.68
N ASN A 84 4.05 -8.22 -30.62
CA ASN A 84 3.67 -7.48 -29.42
C ASN A 84 4.88 -6.83 -28.74
N VAL A 85 5.97 -7.56 -28.58
CA VAL A 85 7.21 -7.04 -27.99
C VAL A 85 7.76 -5.86 -28.82
N LYS A 86 7.77 -5.95 -30.16
CA LYS A 86 8.20 -4.84 -31.03
C LYS A 86 7.30 -3.61 -30.89
N LEU A 87 5.98 -3.80 -30.91
CA LEU A 87 5.01 -2.72 -30.77
C LEU A 87 5.15 -2.06 -29.41
N PHE A 88 5.23 -2.85 -28.33
CA PHE A 88 5.37 -2.35 -26.99
C PHE A 88 6.69 -1.57 -26.79
N THR A 89 7.81 -2.12 -27.24
CA THR A 89 9.13 -1.46 -27.15
C THR A 89 9.09 -0.08 -27.83
N SER A 90 8.48 0.01 -29.02
CA SER A 90 8.33 1.28 -29.75
C SER A 90 7.40 2.25 -29.03
N ALA A 91 6.22 1.80 -28.58
CA ALA A 91 5.20 2.65 -27.98
C ALA A 91 5.60 3.20 -26.61
N TYR A 92 6.35 2.42 -25.81
CA TYR A 92 6.72 2.78 -24.45
C TYR A 92 8.16 3.27 -24.30
N HIS A 93 8.90 3.44 -25.37
CA HIS A 93 10.30 3.90 -25.33
C HIS A 93 10.46 5.24 -24.58
N ASN A 94 9.58 6.21 -24.84
CA ASN A 94 9.63 7.50 -24.13
C ASN A 94 9.31 7.37 -22.63
N VAL A 95 8.44 6.45 -22.25
CA VAL A 95 8.14 6.15 -20.84
C VAL A 95 9.36 5.54 -20.17
N TYR A 96 10.05 4.62 -20.84
CA TYR A 96 11.31 4.05 -20.38
C TYR A 96 12.38 5.14 -20.17
N ILE A 97 12.63 6.01 -21.15
CA ILE A 97 13.61 7.11 -21.00
C ILE A 97 13.27 7.99 -19.79
N ALA A 98 12.00 8.38 -19.65
CA ALA A 98 11.55 9.17 -18.51
C ALA A 98 11.74 8.43 -17.17
N SER A 99 11.54 7.10 -17.15
CA SER A 99 11.76 6.30 -15.95
C SER A 99 13.23 6.30 -15.51
N GLN A 100 14.17 6.21 -16.45
CA GLN A 100 15.61 6.26 -16.13
C GLN A 100 16.00 7.60 -15.49
N GLN A 101 15.38 8.71 -15.92
CA GLN A 101 15.59 10.04 -15.32
C GLN A 101 14.98 10.14 -13.91
N THR A 102 13.83 9.50 -13.68
CA THR A 102 13.10 9.57 -12.41
C THR A 102 13.72 8.70 -11.32
N PHE A 103 14.12 7.48 -11.66
CA PHE A 103 14.52 6.48 -10.65
C PHE A 103 16.03 6.37 -10.46
N GLY A 104 16.85 6.70 -11.47
CA GLY A 104 18.30 6.57 -11.39
C GLY A 104 18.70 5.13 -11.02
N ASN A 105 19.38 4.96 -9.89
CA ASN A 105 19.87 3.65 -9.45
C ASN A 105 18.90 2.86 -8.56
N PHE A 106 17.71 3.36 -8.26
CA PHE A 106 16.67 2.72 -7.44
C PHE A 106 17.07 2.34 -5.99
N ASN A 107 18.31 2.62 -5.56
CA ASN A 107 18.85 2.18 -4.28
C ASN A 107 18.10 2.69 -3.06
N ASP A 108 17.58 3.90 -3.12
CA ASP A 108 16.80 4.49 -2.03
C ASP A 108 15.49 3.74 -1.77
N VAL A 109 14.78 3.36 -2.84
CA VAL A 109 13.55 2.56 -2.77
C VAL A 109 13.86 1.13 -2.30
N GLU A 110 14.90 0.50 -2.86
CA GLU A 110 15.35 -0.83 -2.39
C GLU A 110 15.63 -0.81 -0.89
N ASN A 111 16.38 0.18 -0.41
CA ASN A 111 16.72 0.29 1.01
C ASN A 111 15.48 0.49 1.89
N GLU A 112 14.50 1.28 1.47
CA GLU A 112 13.25 1.47 2.22
C GLU A 112 12.46 0.17 2.29
N ILE A 113 12.28 -0.55 1.17
CA ILE A 113 11.62 -1.86 1.13
C ILE A 113 12.38 -2.86 2.00
N LYS A 114 13.70 -2.93 1.87
CA LYS A 114 14.56 -3.82 2.66
C LYS A 114 14.45 -3.56 4.16
N GLN A 115 14.37 -2.30 4.55
CA GLN A 115 14.11 -1.92 5.95
C GLN A 115 12.73 -2.39 6.40
N GLY A 116 11.69 -2.22 5.60
CA GLY A 116 10.36 -2.76 5.87
C GLY A 116 10.37 -4.28 6.01
N PHE A 117 11.09 -4.99 5.15
CA PHE A 117 11.25 -6.45 5.22
C PHE A 117 11.93 -6.91 6.51
N LYS A 118 12.86 -6.14 7.07
CA LYS A 118 13.44 -6.45 8.39
C LYS A 118 12.38 -6.42 9.49
N PHE A 119 11.45 -5.46 9.47
CA PHE A 119 10.33 -5.43 10.39
C PHE A 119 9.35 -6.58 10.15
N VAL A 120 9.02 -6.91 8.90
CA VAL A 120 8.21 -8.10 8.59
C VAL A 120 8.86 -9.34 9.17
N LYS A 121 10.16 -9.56 8.94
CA LYS A 121 10.90 -10.73 9.46
C LYS A 121 10.99 -10.76 10.98
N HIS A 122 11.07 -9.59 11.62
CA HIS A 122 11.05 -9.47 13.08
C HIS A 122 9.70 -9.91 13.67
N TYR A 123 8.58 -9.45 13.09
CA TYR A 123 7.25 -9.76 13.62
C TYR A 123 6.71 -11.12 13.15
N PHE A 124 7.12 -11.56 11.96
CA PHE A 124 6.68 -12.80 11.31
C PHE A 124 7.89 -13.62 10.83
N PRO A 125 8.66 -14.22 11.75
CA PRO A 125 9.96 -14.86 11.44
C PRO A 125 9.85 -16.02 10.45
N ASN A 126 8.69 -16.67 10.37
CA ASN A 126 8.45 -17.80 9.46
C ASN A 126 7.93 -17.38 8.07
N TYR A 127 7.64 -16.08 7.89
CA TYR A 127 7.16 -15.60 6.59
C TYR A 127 8.31 -15.59 5.57
N LYS A 128 8.02 -16.11 4.36
CA LYS A 128 8.99 -16.15 3.24
C LYS A 128 8.92 -14.85 2.46
N LEU A 129 9.89 -13.98 2.69
CA LEU A 129 10.02 -12.73 1.95
C LEU A 129 10.55 -12.97 0.53
N PRO A 130 10.12 -12.15 -0.45
CA PRO A 130 10.79 -12.07 -1.75
C PRO A 130 12.26 -11.70 -1.57
N THR A 131 13.13 -12.26 -2.42
CA THR A 131 14.57 -11.96 -2.41
C THR A 131 15.01 -11.11 -3.58
N GLN A 132 14.13 -10.90 -4.54
CA GLN A 132 14.38 -10.11 -5.75
C GLN A 132 13.30 -9.05 -5.93
N LEU A 133 13.74 -7.82 -6.22
CA LEU A 133 12.92 -6.79 -6.84
C LEU A 133 13.19 -6.83 -8.33
N VAL A 134 12.15 -6.83 -9.15
CA VAL A 134 12.26 -6.70 -10.61
C VAL A 134 11.51 -5.45 -11.02
N THR A 135 12.26 -4.41 -11.42
CA THR A 135 11.64 -3.21 -11.99
C THR A 135 11.28 -3.44 -13.44
N TYR A 136 10.16 -2.90 -13.88
CA TYR A 136 9.69 -3.05 -15.25
C TYR A 136 8.84 -1.85 -15.71
N ILE A 137 8.65 -1.74 -17.01
CA ILE A 137 7.61 -0.89 -17.62
C ILE A 137 6.54 -1.82 -18.20
N GLY A 138 5.29 -1.60 -17.82
CA GLY A 138 4.14 -2.34 -18.36
C GLY A 138 3.16 -1.43 -19.11
N PRO A 139 2.17 -1.99 -19.83
CA PRO A 139 1.07 -1.24 -20.39
C PRO A 139 0.27 -0.51 -19.30
N TRP A 140 -0.39 0.59 -19.68
CA TRP A 140 -1.18 1.38 -18.72
C TRP A 140 -2.37 0.61 -18.14
N ASP A 141 -2.92 -0.33 -18.87
CA ASP A 141 -4.08 -1.16 -18.50
C ASP A 141 -3.71 -2.50 -17.85
N ALA A 142 -2.44 -2.91 -17.87
CA ALA A 142 -1.98 -4.18 -17.29
C ALA A 142 -2.41 -4.38 -15.83
N MET A 143 -2.55 -3.28 -15.11
CA MET A 143 -2.92 -3.28 -13.70
C MET A 143 -4.31 -3.84 -13.41
N PHE A 144 -5.25 -3.68 -14.35
CA PHE A 144 -6.59 -4.24 -14.21
C PHE A 144 -6.59 -5.76 -14.38
N MET A 145 -5.61 -6.29 -15.10
CA MET A 145 -5.48 -7.73 -15.37
C MET A 145 -4.73 -8.47 -14.26
N LEU A 146 -3.77 -7.80 -13.60
CA LEU A 146 -2.98 -8.39 -12.51
C LEU A 146 -3.65 -8.26 -11.14
N SER A 147 -4.70 -7.48 -11.03
CA SER A 147 -5.16 -7.09 -9.71
C SER A 147 -6.36 -7.90 -9.20
N ASN A 148 -6.06 -8.86 -8.36
CA ASN A 148 -6.76 -8.94 -7.08
C ASN A 148 -6.41 -7.72 -6.19
N ASN A 149 -5.50 -6.85 -6.61
CA ASN A 149 -5.04 -5.63 -5.94
C ASN A 149 -5.80 -4.42 -6.47
N ALA A 150 -6.91 -4.09 -5.83
CA ALA A 150 -7.76 -2.94 -6.12
C ALA A 150 -7.06 -1.56 -6.04
N ASN A 151 -5.76 -1.49 -5.80
CA ASN A 151 -5.05 -0.24 -5.52
C ASN A 151 -4.29 0.36 -6.71
N GLY A 152 -4.26 -0.30 -7.87
CA GLY A 152 -3.59 0.22 -9.07
C GLY A 152 -2.10 0.54 -8.88
N SER A 153 -1.41 -0.21 -8.01
CA SER A 153 -0.06 0.17 -7.56
C SER A 153 1.07 -0.26 -8.50
N GLY A 154 0.82 -1.08 -9.49
CA GLY A 154 1.87 -1.63 -10.36
C GLY A 154 2.78 -2.68 -9.71
N ILE A 155 2.45 -3.13 -8.53
CA ILE A 155 3.28 -4.09 -7.81
C ILE A 155 2.66 -5.47 -7.88
N MET A 156 3.42 -6.44 -8.37
CA MET A 156 3.05 -7.85 -8.42
C MET A 156 3.96 -8.68 -7.52
N ARG A 157 3.47 -9.82 -7.07
CA ARG A 157 4.25 -10.79 -6.34
C ARG A 157 4.15 -12.18 -6.96
N ASP A 158 5.30 -12.81 -7.15
CA ASP A 158 5.43 -14.22 -7.43
C ASP A 158 6.54 -14.79 -6.53
N GLU A 159 6.32 -15.95 -5.91
CA GLU A 159 7.19 -16.62 -4.93
C GLU A 159 8.35 -15.77 -4.34
N ASN A 160 9.46 -15.64 -5.09
CA ASN A 160 10.67 -14.91 -4.67
C ASN A 160 10.83 -13.54 -5.30
N ILE A 161 9.88 -13.13 -6.16
CA ILE A 161 9.94 -11.88 -6.93
C ILE A 161 8.88 -10.91 -6.44
N LEU A 162 9.26 -9.64 -6.32
CA LEU A 162 8.38 -8.51 -6.21
C LEU A 162 8.60 -7.62 -7.43
N GLY A 163 7.68 -7.67 -8.38
CA GLY A 163 7.72 -6.86 -9.59
C GLY A 163 7.21 -5.45 -9.31
N ILE A 164 7.90 -4.42 -9.83
CA ILE A 164 7.57 -3.01 -9.62
C ILE A 164 7.41 -2.31 -10.96
N GLY A 165 6.17 -2.01 -11.35
CA GLY A 165 5.83 -1.27 -12.55
C GLY A 165 6.14 0.22 -12.40
N LEU A 166 7.27 0.67 -12.94
CA LEU A 166 7.76 2.03 -12.79
C LEU A 166 6.84 3.08 -13.43
N GLN A 167 6.12 2.73 -14.50
CA GLN A 167 5.20 3.61 -15.19
C GLN A 167 4.09 4.19 -14.29
N LEU A 168 3.78 3.54 -13.17
CA LEU A 168 2.80 4.01 -12.19
C LEU A 168 3.44 4.67 -10.95
N SER A 169 4.66 5.18 -11.08
CA SER A 169 5.39 5.83 -9.98
C SER A 169 6.29 6.98 -10.45
N MET A 170 6.00 7.56 -11.62
CA MET A 170 6.82 8.58 -12.29
C MET A 170 6.76 9.98 -11.68
N GLY A 171 5.94 10.17 -10.64
CA GLY A 171 5.62 11.47 -10.05
C GLY A 171 4.24 11.97 -10.50
N SER A 172 3.47 12.52 -9.56
CA SER A 172 2.06 12.93 -9.80
C SER A 172 1.88 13.92 -10.96
N ASN A 173 2.94 14.66 -11.32
CA ASN A 173 2.93 15.63 -12.42
C ASN A 173 3.43 15.06 -13.74
N PHE A 174 3.67 13.76 -13.84
CA PHE A 174 4.11 13.16 -15.10
C PHE A 174 3.06 13.41 -16.20
N PRO A 175 3.45 14.03 -17.34
CA PRO A 175 2.48 14.55 -18.33
C PRO A 175 1.48 13.49 -18.82
N VAL A 176 1.93 12.24 -18.97
CA VAL A 176 1.07 11.14 -19.45
C VAL A 176 -0.13 10.90 -18.51
N TYR A 177 0.00 11.16 -17.21
CA TYR A 177 -1.12 11.01 -16.27
C TYR A 177 -2.21 12.07 -16.44
N GLN A 178 -1.96 13.12 -17.23
CA GLN A 178 -2.94 14.15 -17.58
C GLN A 178 -3.68 13.84 -18.89
N ASP A 179 -3.27 12.80 -19.63
CA ASP A 179 -3.97 12.35 -20.82
C ASP A 179 -5.36 11.82 -20.47
N GLY A 180 -6.37 12.15 -21.28
CA GLY A 180 -7.75 11.79 -21.01
C GLY A 180 -8.00 10.28 -20.97
N ALA A 181 -7.29 9.49 -21.80
CA ALA A 181 -7.41 8.04 -21.79
C ALA A 181 -6.81 7.45 -20.51
N ILE A 182 -5.68 7.99 -20.05
CA ILE A 182 -5.06 7.55 -18.78
C ILE A 182 -5.90 7.99 -17.58
N GLN A 183 -6.51 9.18 -17.59
CA GLN A 183 -7.40 9.62 -16.53
C GLN A 183 -8.72 8.82 -16.47
N ALA A 184 -9.18 8.28 -17.59
CA ALA A 184 -10.29 7.34 -17.60
C ALA A 184 -9.97 6.03 -16.84
N LEU A 185 -8.72 5.56 -16.95
CA LEU A 185 -8.22 4.39 -16.20
C LEU A 185 -7.89 4.74 -14.75
N TYR A 186 -7.20 5.86 -14.54
CA TYR A 186 -6.67 6.31 -13.27
C TYR A 186 -7.06 7.76 -12.99
N PRO A 187 -8.27 8.02 -12.49
CA PRO A 187 -8.69 9.37 -12.11
C PRO A 187 -7.68 10.07 -11.20
N ALA A 188 -7.68 11.39 -11.18
CA ALA A 188 -6.69 12.20 -10.46
C ALA A 188 -6.53 11.84 -8.98
N PHE A 189 -7.59 11.38 -8.30
CA PHE A 189 -7.51 10.91 -6.91
C PHE A 189 -6.73 9.59 -6.75
N ILE A 190 -6.54 8.82 -7.82
CA ILE A 190 -5.68 7.64 -7.89
C ILE A 190 -4.27 8.04 -8.34
N SER A 191 -4.15 8.72 -9.51
CA SER A 191 -2.86 9.03 -10.11
C SER A 191 -2.01 10.02 -9.32
N LYS A 192 -2.59 10.81 -8.41
CA LYS A 192 -1.83 11.62 -7.43
C LYS A 192 -0.88 10.80 -6.53
N LYS A 193 -1.13 9.49 -6.42
CA LYS A 193 -0.30 8.53 -5.67
C LYS A 193 0.75 7.83 -6.53
N PHE A 194 0.81 8.12 -7.83
CA PHE A 194 1.79 7.57 -8.76
C PHE A 194 3.13 8.31 -8.61
N ASP A 195 3.76 8.13 -7.48
CA ASP A 195 4.99 8.81 -7.10
C ASP A 195 5.92 7.83 -6.37
N LYS A 196 7.21 7.97 -6.61
CA LYS A 196 8.28 7.13 -6.04
C LYS A 196 8.14 6.90 -4.52
N LYS A 197 7.70 7.93 -3.79
CA LYS A 197 7.51 7.86 -2.32
C LYS A 197 6.45 6.86 -1.85
N TYR A 198 5.56 6.39 -2.73
CA TYR A 198 4.56 5.38 -2.39
C TYR A 198 5.02 3.95 -2.67
N ILE A 199 6.13 3.74 -3.39
CA ILE A 199 6.54 2.38 -3.83
C ILE A 199 6.73 1.45 -2.63
N ALA A 200 7.48 1.88 -1.61
CA ALA A 200 7.72 1.03 -0.44
C ALA A 200 6.42 0.71 0.31
N SER A 201 5.53 1.69 0.49
CA SER A 201 4.22 1.48 1.10
C SER A 201 3.37 0.48 0.30
N ASN A 202 3.34 0.62 -1.03
CA ASN A 202 2.62 -0.29 -1.92
C ASN A 202 3.22 -1.70 -1.91
N ALA A 203 4.55 -1.81 -1.91
CA ALA A 203 5.27 -3.08 -1.80
C ALA A 203 4.91 -3.83 -0.50
N LEU A 204 4.93 -3.12 0.63
CA LEU A 204 4.57 -3.72 1.92
C LEU A 204 3.06 -4.05 2.01
N ASN A 205 2.18 -3.32 1.31
CA ASN A 205 0.77 -3.69 1.21
C ASN A 205 0.59 -5.04 0.50
N VAL A 206 1.35 -5.31 -0.58
CA VAL A 206 1.34 -6.62 -1.25
C VAL A 206 1.82 -7.74 -0.33
N ILE A 207 2.85 -7.47 0.49
CA ILE A 207 3.30 -8.42 1.52
C ILE A 207 2.23 -8.64 2.59
N ILE A 208 1.51 -7.58 2.99
CA ILE A 208 0.40 -7.69 3.96
C ILE A 208 -0.75 -8.51 3.36
N ASP A 209 -1.07 -8.34 2.08
CA ASP A 209 -2.12 -9.11 1.38
C ASP A 209 -1.83 -10.61 1.37
N ASP A 210 -0.58 -10.96 1.11
CA ASP A 210 -0.15 -12.36 1.13
C ASP A 210 -0.08 -12.94 2.56
N LEU A 211 0.32 -12.13 3.53
CA LEU A 211 0.43 -12.54 4.92
C LEU A 211 -0.94 -12.64 5.61
N TYR A 212 -1.87 -11.80 5.22
CA TYR A 212 -3.19 -11.67 5.84
C TYR A 212 -4.31 -11.48 4.81
N ASN A 213 -5.05 -12.54 4.57
CA ASN A 213 -6.23 -12.47 3.71
C ASN A 213 -7.45 -11.98 4.52
N ALA A 214 -7.75 -10.69 4.41
CA ALA A 214 -8.87 -10.07 5.10
C ALA A 214 -10.22 -10.66 4.64
N ARG A 215 -11.07 -11.07 5.59
CA ARG A 215 -12.39 -11.63 5.33
C ARG A 215 -13.45 -10.55 5.50
N THR A 216 -13.75 -9.84 4.42
CA THR A 216 -14.70 -8.70 4.44
C THR A 216 -16.06 -9.02 3.88
N LEU A 217 -16.18 -10.05 3.00
CA LEU A 217 -17.41 -10.38 2.32
C LEU A 217 -18.54 -10.73 3.31
N GLY A 218 -19.69 -10.05 3.16
CA GLY A 218 -20.87 -10.28 4.01
C GLY A 218 -20.72 -9.75 5.46
N LYS A 219 -19.66 -8.98 5.74
CA LYS A 219 -19.44 -8.38 7.06
C LYS A 219 -20.06 -6.99 7.17
N PRO A 220 -20.56 -6.60 8.37
CA PRO A 220 -21.01 -5.24 8.62
C PRO A 220 -19.92 -4.21 8.37
N LEU A 221 -20.31 -2.97 8.04
CA LEU A 221 -19.38 -1.88 7.73
C LEU A 221 -18.28 -1.73 8.79
N VAL A 222 -18.61 -1.73 10.09
CA VAL A 222 -17.60 -1.58 11.15
C VAL A 222 -16.57 -2.72 11.17
N GLU A 223 -16.98 -3.96 10.86
CA GLU A 223 -16.03 -5.07 10.77
C GLU A 223 -15.10 -4.91 9.55
N GLN A 224 -15.62 -4.44 8.41
CA GLN A 224 -14.80 -4.15 7.23
C GLN A 224 -13.83 -2.99 7.48
N MET A 225 -14.27 -1.94 8.19
CA MET A 225 -13.39 -0.85 8.64
C MET A 225 -12.24 -1.39 9.48
N ILE A 226 -12.51 -2.29 10.43
CA ILE A 226 -11.49 -2.89 11.30
C ILE A 226 -10.53 -3.76 10.49
N GLU A 227 -11.00 -4.53 9.51
CA GLU A 227 -10.13 -5.30 8.63
C GLU A 227 -9.15 -4.39 7.86
N ALA A 228 -9.64 -3.27 7.30
CA ALA A 228 -8.78 -2.26 6.69
C ALA A 228 -7.83 -1.62 7.72
N GLY A 229 -8.33 -1.39 8.93
CA GLY A 229 -7.55 -0.85 10.06
C GLY A 229 -6.41 -1.77 10.51
N LYS A 230 -6.63 -3.11 10.54
CA LYS A 230 -5.58 -4.10 10.83
C LYS A 230 -4.44 -4.00 9.83
N ARG A 231 -4.77 -3.92 8.52
CA ARG A 231 -3.78 -3.79 7.44
C ARG A 231 -2.95 -2.52 7.59
N LEU A 232 -3.61 -1.39 7.87
CA LEU A 232 -2.92 -0.12 8.07
C LEU A 232 -2.05 -0.13 9.33
N TYR A 233 -2.48 -0.82 10.39
CA TYR A 233 -1.69 -1.01 11.61
C TYR A 233 -0.45 -1.90 11.38
N LEU A 234 -0.56 -2.92 10.53
CA LEU A 234 0.60 -3.70 10.07
C LEU A 234 1.58 -2.82 9.30
N LEU A 235 1.05 -1.99 8.41
CA LEU A 235 1.88 -1.06 7.62
C LEU A 235 2.62 -0.06 8.54
N ASP A 236 1.98 0.41 9.62
CA ASP A 236 2.64 1.22 10.66
C ASP A 236 3.80 0.48 11.33
N ALA A 237 3.63 -0.82 11.58
CA ALA A 237 4.66 -1.64 12.20
C ALA A 237 5.82 -1.95 11.23
N PHE A 238 5.54 -2.08 9.94
CA PHE A 238 6.54 -2.42 8.92
C PHE A 238 7.28 -1.18 8.38
N LEU A 239 6.62 -0.02 8.40
CA LEU A 239 7.16 1.27 7.95
C LEU A 239 7.01 2.34 9.04
N PRO A 240 7.64 2.17 10.21
CA PRO A 240 7.42 3.04 11.37
C PRO A 240 7.90 4.48 11.17
N ASN A 241 8.82 4.71 10.23
CA ASN A 241 9.37 6.03 9.93
C ASN A 241 8.73 6.71 8.71
N THR A 242 7.89 5.99 7.95
CA THR A 242 7.17 6.54 6.79
C THR A 242 5.97 7.37 7.27
N PRO A 243 5.76 8.59 6.72
CA PRO A 243 4.64 9.44 7.10
C PRO A 243 3.28 8.75 6.97
N ASP A 244 2.38 9.01 7.93
CA ASP A 244 1.04 8.41 7.93
C ASP A 244 0.22 8.79 6.70
N SER A 245 0.46 9.98 6.12
CA SER A 245 -0.16 10.41 4.86
C SER A 245 0.21 9.51 3.67
N ILE A 246 1.45 9.00 3.63
CA ILE A 246 1.90 8.04 2.62
C ILE A 246 1.23 6.67 2.84
N LYS A 247 1.21 6.19 4.07
CA LYS A 247 0.60 4.89 4.43
C LYS A 247 -0.91 4.87 4.19
N THR A 248 -1.61 5.96 4.50
CA THR A 248 -3.05 6.08 4.27
C THR A 248 -3.39 6.42 2.82
N GLY A 249 -2.45 6.97 2.03
CA GLY A 249 -2.71 7.53 0.71
C GLY A 249 -3.55 8.82 0.74
N TYR A 250 -3.74 9.42 1.91
CA TYR A 250 -4.39 10.72 2.07
C TYR A 250 -3.41 11.86 1.83
N THR A 251 -3.89 13.02 1.42
CA THR A 251 -3.07 14.22 1.54
C THR A 251 -2.85 14.56 3.01
N GLN A 252 -1.77 15.28 3.32
CA GLN A 252 -1.53 15.69 4.70
C GLN A 252 -2.69 16.54 5.28
N ALA A 253 -3.31 17.37 4.43
CA ALA A 253 -4.48 18.16 4.83
C ALA A 253 -5.68 17.27 5.17
N GLN A 254 -5.98 16.26 4.32
CA GLN A 254 -7.04 15.29 4.59
C GLN A 254 -6.80 14.50 5.88
N LEU A 255 -5.57 14.03 6.09
CA LEU A 255 -5.23 13.30 7.32
C LEU A 255 -5.38 14.18 8.57
N ASN A 256 -4.88 15.41 8.53
CA ASN A 256 -5.03 16.37 9.62
C ASN A 256 -6.51 16.69 9.89
N GLY A 257 -7.32 16.82 8.82
CA GLY A 257 -8.76 16.98 8.90
C GLY A 257 -9.44 15.81 9.60
N CYS A 258 -9.08 14.57 9.23
CA CYS A 258 -9.60 13.36 9.88
C CYS A 258 -9.25 13.30 11.38
N ILE A 259 -8.00 13.59 11.74
CA ILE A 259 -7.55 13.59 13.14
C ILE A 259 -8.29 14.65 13.95
N LYS A 260 -8.41 15.87 13.40
CA LYS A 260 -9.11 16.99 14.08
C LYS A 260 -10.60 16.72 14.28
N ASN A 261 -11.24 16.00 13.36
CA ASN A 261 -12.67 15.72 13.34
C ASN A 261 -13.00 14.26 13.71
N GLU A 262 -12.10 13.53 14.35
CA GLU A 262 -12.27 12.10 14.64
C GLU A 262 -13.60 11.81 15.37
N THR A 263 -13.93 12.60 16.40
CA THR A 263 -15.19 12.49 17.15
C THR A 263 -16.43 12.74 16.25
N ASN A 264 -16.38 13.75 15.38
CA ASN A 264 -17.50 14.06 14.48
C ASN A 264 -17.69 12.96 13.43
N ILE A 265 -16.59 12.42 12.87
CA ILE A 265 -16.62 11.30 11.93
C ILE A 265 -17.23 10.07 12.60
N TRP A 266 -16.82 9.75 13.83
CA TRP A 266 -17.38 8.63 14.57
C TRP A 266 -18.87 8.80 14.88
N ASN A 267 -19.27 9.99 15.37
CA ASN A 267 -20.67 10.31 15.65
C ASN A 267 -21.54 10.23 14.39
N PHE A 268 -21.00 10.62 13.23
CA PHE A 268 -21.71 10.48 11.95
C PHE A 268 -22.11 9.02 11.69
N PHE A 269 -21.20 8.05 11.88
CA PHE A 269 -21.53 6.65 11.69
C PHE A 269 -22.52 6.11 12.71
N ILE A 270 -22.49 6.59 13.96
CA ILE A 270 -23.45 6.19 15.00
C ILE A 270 -24.83 6.79 14.73
N THR A 271 -24.90 8.10 14.49
CA THR A 271 -26.19 8.82 14.36
C THR A 271 -26.97 8.38 13.13
N ASN A 272 -26.28 7.91 12.09
CA ASN A 272 -26.92 7.42 10.88
C ASN A 272 -27.06 5.88 10.83
N ASP A 273 -26.86 5.18 11.95
CA ASP A 273 -27.00 3.74 12.09
C ASP A 273 -26.16 2.91 11.08
N LEU A 274 -25.01 3.47 10.64
CA LEU A 274 -24.20 2.90 9.54
C LEU A 274 -23.30 1.75 9.98
N LEU A 275 -22.93 1.65 11.27
CA LEU A 275 -21.93 0.70 11.75
C LEU A 275 -22.25 -0.77 11.41
N PHE A 276 -23.51 -1.13 11.41
CA PHE A 276 -23.96 -2.50 11.24
C PHE A 276 -24.65 -2.76 9.90
N VAL A 277 -24.58 -1.81 8.95
CA VAL A 277 -25.13 -2.03 7.61
C VAL A 277 -24.29 -3.08 6.87
N ASN A 278 -25.01 -3.92 6.08
CA ASN A 278 -24.42 -4.97 5.26
C ASN A 278 -24.62 -4.73 3.76
N GLU A 279 -25.38 -3.68 3.39
CA GLU A 279 -25.67 -3.35 2.00
C GLU A 279 -24.43 -2.89 1.26
N PRO A 280 -23.97 -3.62 0.21
CA PRO A 280 -22.74 -3.30 -0.50
C PRO A 280 -22.71 -1.91 -1.12
N THR A 281 -23.86 -1.40 -1.56
CA THR A 281 -24.01 -0.07 -2.15
C THR A 281 -23.73 1.04 -1.14
N ILE A 282 -24.15 0.88 0.11
CA ILE A 282 -23.87 1.82 1.21
C ILE A 282 -22.41 1.69 1.66
N ILE A 283 -21.94 0.45 1.86
CA ILE A 283 -20.57 0.16 2.30
C ILE A 283 -19.54 0.75 1.33
N LYS A 284 -19.81 0.67 0.02
CA LYS A 284 -18.93 1.20 -1.02
C LYS A 284 -18.59 2.68 -0.80
N ASP A 285 -19.53 3.50 -0.37
CA ASP A 285 -19.34 4.94 -0.18
C ASP A 285 -18.25 5.27 0.87
N TYR A 286 -18.01 4.34 1.80
CA TYR A 286 -17.06 4.52 2.90
C TYR A 286 -15.81 3.64 2.80
N MET A 287 -15.86 2.57 1.99
CA MET A 287 -14.82 1.54 1.93
C MET A 287 -14.09 1.45 0.59
N THR A 288 -14.31 2.41 -0.32
CA THR A 288 -13.58 2.47 -1.60
C THR A 288 -12.83 3.77 -1.79
N GLU A 289 -11.79 3.73 -2.62
CA GLU A 289 -11.08 4.92 -3.06
C GLU A 289 -12.02 5.82 -3.88
N ALA A 290 -12.06 7.08 -3.51
CA ALA A 290 -12.89 8.12 -4.15
C ALA A 290 -12.21 9.49 -3.96
N PRO A 291 -12.63 10.53 -4.68
CA PRO A 291 -12.11 11.89 -4.46
C PRO A 291 -12.32 12.35 -3.02
N ASN A 292 -13.48 12.04 -2.46
CA ASN A 292 -13.91 12.35 -1.09
C ASN A 292 -14.97 11.34 -0.63
N THR A 293 -15.42 11.47 0.63
CA THR A 293 -16.63 10.83 1.15
C THR A 293 -17.76 11.86 1.10
N PRO A 294 -18.70 11.78 0.14
CA PRO A 294 -19.67 12.87 -0.11
C PRO A 294 -20.46 13.31 1.13
N ALA A 295 -20.87 12.37 1.97
CA ALA A 295 -21.62 12.64 3.21
C ALA A 295 -20.82 13.43 4.27
N LEU A 296 -19.47 13.48 4.15
CA LEU A 296 -18.58 14.20 5.05
C LEU A 296 -17.97 15.46 4.40
N GLY A 297 -18.37 15.77 3.17
CA GLY A 297 -17.94 16.96 2.43
C GLY A 297 -16.64 16.77 1.62
N ASN A 298 -16.38 17.74 0.75
CA ASN A 298 -15.31 17.67 -0.27
C ASN A 298 -13.88 17.60 0.30
N GLU A 299 -13.67 18.09 1.52
CA GLU A 299 -12.36 18.07 2.19
C GLU A 299 -12.06 16.72 2.84
N SER A 300 -13.05 15.83 2.97
CA SER A 300 -12.85 14.48 3.47
C SER A 300 -12.07 13.63 2.45
N PRO A 301 -11.30 12.62 2.86
CA PRO A 301 -10.79 11.64 1.90
C PRO A 301 -11.87 10.66 1.48
N GLY A 302 -11.71 10.03 0.33
CA GLY A 302 -12.38 8.76 0.04
C GLY A 302 -11.84 7.65 0.94
N PHE A 303 -12.53 6.51 0.98
CA PHE A 303 -12.16 5.36 1.84
C PHE A 303 -12.00 5.75 3.33
N ILE A 304 -12.89 6.61 3.84
CA ILE A 304 -12.83 7.10 5.22
C ILE A 304 -12.90 5.96 6.26
N GLY A 305 -13.55 4.84 5.91
CA GLY A 305 -13.67 3.67 6.77
C GLY A 305 -12.33 3.08 7.19
N LYS A 306 -11.28 3.17 6.35
CA LYS A 306 -9.94 2.70 6.76
C LYS A 306 -9.34 3.56 7.89
N PHE A 307 -9.61 4.88 7.90
CA PHE A 307 -9.18 5.74 9.00
C PHE A 307 -9.88 5.35 10.31
N VAL A 308 -11.21 5.21 10.27
CA VAL A 308 -12.00 4.81 11.46
C VAL A 308 -11.53 3.44 11.98
N GLY A 309 -11.40 2.46 11.11
CA GLY A 309 -10.91 1.13 11.48
C GLY A 309 -9.51 1.17 12.09
N TRP A 310 -8.63 1.99 11.54
CA TRP A 310 -7.28 2.17 12.06
C TRP A 310 -7.27 2.76 13.48
N GLN A 311 -8.10 3.76 13.77
CA GLN A 311 -8.22 4.30 15.12
C GLN A 311 -8.80 3.28 16.11
N ILE A 312 -9.80 2.48 15.70
CA ILE A 312 -10.35 1.39 16.51
C ILE A 312 -9.25 0.37 16.85
N VAL A 313 -8.47 -0.07 15.85
CA VAL A 313 -7.37 -1.02 16.02
C VAL A 313 -6.27 -0.43 16.91
N LYS A 314 -5.88 0.82 16.73
CA LYS A 314 -4.93 1.52 17.60
C LYS A 314 -5.41 1.49 19.06
N LYS A 315 -6.68 1.82 19.29
CA LYS A 315 -7.28 1.81 20.63
C LYS A 315 -7.27 0.42 21.25
N TRP A 316 -7.60 -0.60 20.45
CA TRP A 316 -7.57 -1.98 20.92
C TRP A 316 -6.16 -2.43 21.29
N MET A 317 -5.17 -2.15 20.45
CA MET A 317 -3.77 -2.48 20.70
C MET A 317 -3.20 -1.73 21.93
N GLN A 318 -3.60 -0.48 22.14
CA GLN A 318 -3.23 0.27 23.35
C GLN A 318 -3.75 -0.37 24.62
N LYS A 319 -4.96 -0.94 24.60
CA LYS A 319 -5.52 -1.68 25.75
C LYS A 319 -4.92 -3.08 25.93
N ASN A 320 -4.30 -3.61 24.89
CA ASN A 320 -3.79 -4.96 24.81
C ASN A 320 -2.29 -4.97 24.50
N GLU A 321 -1.48 -4.21 25.22
CA GLU A 321 -0.05 -3.98 24.95
C GLU A 321 0.78 -5.27 24.84
N LYS A 322 0.34 -6.35 25.52
CA LYS A 322 1.01 -7.65 25.49
C LYS A 322 0.67 -8.50 24.25
N LYS A 323 -0.34 -8.10 23.49
CA LYS A 323 -0.74 -8.80 22.29
C LYS A 323 0.23 -8.53 21.14
N SER A 324 0.59 -9.58 20.41
CA SER A 324 1.42 -9.51 19.23
C SER A 324 0.61 -9.07 18.01
N LEU A 325 1.29 -8.76 16.89
CA LEU A 325 0.62 -8.54 15.60
C LEU A 325 -0.10 -9.80 15.12
N ASN A 326 0.43 -10.98 15.41
CA ASN A 326 -0.24 -12.24 15.09
C ASN A 326 -1.54 -12.41 15.90
N ASP A 327 -1.55 -12.03 17.18
CA ASP A 327 -2.78 -12.00 17.98
C ASP A 327 -3.81 -11.02 17.39
N LEU A 328 -3.38 -9.83 16.94
CA LEU A 328 -4.25 -8.87 16.27
C LEU A 328 -4.92 -9.49 15.04
N LEU A 329 -4.16 -10.17 14.18
CA LEU A 329 -4.68 -10.79 12.96
C LEU A 329 -5.66 -11.92 13.27
N ASN A 330 -5.41 -12.70 14.31
CA ASN A 330 -6.24 -13.83 14.72
C ASN A 330 -7.48 -13.43 15.53
N THR A 331 -7.53 -12.20 16.09
CA THR A 331 -8.70 -11.68 16.80
C THR A 331 -9.77 -11.24 15.82
N SER A 332 -11.02 -11.65 16.01
CA SER A 332 -12.13 -11.27 15.14
C SER A 332 -12.39 -9.76 15.18
N SER A 333 -12.81 -9.16 14.04
CA SER A 333 -13.14 -7.73 13.99
C SER A 333 -14.29 -7.37 14.92
N LYS A 334 -15.26 -8.30 15.13
CA LYS A 334 -16.31 -8.16 16.12
C LYS A 334 -15.76 -8.03 17.53
N GLU A 335 -14.86 -8.93 17.95
CA GLU A 335 -14.23 -8.88 19.28
C GLU A 335 -13.40 -7.59 19.45
N ILE A 336 -12.64 -7.20 18.44
CA ILE A 336 -11.89 -5.93 18.46
C ILE A 336 -12.85 -4.76 18.68
N PHE A 337 -13.97 -4.70 17.95
CA PHE A 337 -14.97 -3.66 18.10
C PHE A 337 -15.52 -3.60 19.54
N GLU A 338 -16.02 -4.73 20.03
CA GLU A 338 -16.66 -4.84 21.34
C GLU A 338 -15.70 -4.51 22.49
N THR A 339 -14.43 -4.97 22.40
CA THR A 339 -13.46 -4.86 23.50
C THR A 339 -12.61 -3.59 23.44
N SER A 340 -12.44 -2.97 22.26
CA SER A 340 -11.75 -1.69 22.15
C SER A 340 -12.42 -0.58 22.95
N LYS A 341 -13.76 -0.62 23.06
CA LYS A 341 -14.57 0.45 23.66
C LYS A 341 -14.19 1.80 23.07
N TYR A 342 -14.02 1.82 21.72
CA TYR A 342 -13.60 3.00 21.02
C TYR A 342 -14.63 4.13 21.16
N LYS A 343 -14.17 5.26 21.67
CA LYS A 343 -14.88 6.54 21.80
C LYS A 343 -13.81 7.62 21.68
N PRO A 344 -13.68 8.29 20.53
CA PRO A 344 -12.70 9.35 20.31
C PRO A 344 -13.03 10.63 21.07
#